data_8abe72d40704ce74e66e6b6ca7d2844d
#
_entry.id   8abe72d40704ce74e66e6b6ca7d2844d
#
_cell.length_a   1.000
_cell.length_b   1.000
_cell.length_c   1.000
_cell.angle_alpha   90.00
_cell.angle_beta   90.00
_cell.angle_gamma   90.00
#
_symmetry.space_group_name_H-M   'P 1'
#
loop_
_entity.id
_entity.type
_entity.pdbx_description
1 polymer ?
#
loop_
_entity_poly.entity_id
_entity_poly.type
_entity_poly.pdbx_seq_one_letter_code
_entity_poly.pdbx_strand_id
1 'polypeptide(L)'
;LLESAGVDQVDYRAAIVNPLVRNEEMLYQLNGISMYSSTNTEEMWDFVKNMGFENLENRFQYAGSTEVTDMLLGIRYLFCRNTRKLHTVYKKIGESQSFDLYENPRALKAGYMVSDSVLDYAMEGTDPLEVQNRLLSGIAGKRLYKMQTVSSEAVWAGTVDFDISLKKGEHGYLYIPGTEPETVTINGQEQKSDYWNNNFLDLGTYDTDTVVHV
;
A
#
# COMPACT_ATOMS: atom_id res chain seq x y z
N LEU A 1 23.76 -6.87 0.37
CA LEU A 1 22.84 -5.96 -0.34
C LEU A 1 22.53 -4.72 0.52
N LEU A 2 22.14 -4.91 1.82
CA LEU A 2 21.82 -3.79 2.73
C LEU A 2 23.01 -2.85 2.94
N GLU A 3 24.13 -3.39 3.32
CA GLU A 3 25.36 -2.61 3.56
C GLU A 3 25.89 -1.94 2.28
N SER A 4 25.88 -2.68 1.16
CA SER A 4 26.36 -2.15 -0.12
C SER A 4 25.47 -1.06 -0.71
N ALA A 5 24.17 -1.05 -0.36
CA ALA A 5 23.22 -0.03 -0.78
C ALA A 5 23.10 1.15 0.20
N GLY A 6 23.82 1.14 1.33
CA GLY A 6 23.77 2.22 2.33
C GLY A 6 22.41 2.34 3.03
N VAL A 7 21.73 1.22 3.24
CA VAL A 7 20.39 1.20 3.82
C VAL A 7 20.41 1.66 5.27
N ASP A 8 19.69 2.74 5.56
CA ASP A 8 19.46 3.23 6.92
C ASP A 8 18.30 2.47 7.56
N GLN A 9 18.61 1.57 8.49
CA GLN A 9 17.64 0.79 9.24
C GLN A 9 17.28 1.38 10.61
N VAL A 10 17.90 2.47 11.00
CA VAL A 10 17.67 3.12 12.31
C VAL A 10 16.43 4.01 12.19
N ASP A 11 16.42 4.88 11.19
CA ASP A 11 15.39 5.90 11.03
C ASP A 11 14.22 5.45 10.15
N TYR A 12 14.33 4.32 9.42
CA TYR A 12 13.36 3.90 8.41
C TYR A 12 13.00 2.42 8.53
N ARG A 13 11.85 2.08 7.96
CA ARG A 13 11.40 0.69 7.82
C ARG A 13 11.67 0.16 6.44
N ALA A 14 11.72 -1.17 6.38
CA ALA A 14 11.80 -1.93 5.15
C ALA A 14 10.67 -2.96 5.10
N ALA A 15 10.19 -3.29 3.90
CA ALA A 15 9.20 -4.33 3.72
C ALA A 15 9.63 -5.31 2.63
N ILE A 16 9.21 -6.56 2.77
CA ILE A 16 9.37 -7.59 1.74
C ILE A 16 8.05 -7.73 1.00
N VAL A 17 8.09 -7.47 -0.29
CA VAL A 17 6.95 -7.71 -1.17
C VAL A 17 6.91 -9.18 -1.56
N ASN A 18 5.78 -9.84 -1.33
CA ASN A 18 5.57 -11.28 -1.54
C ASN A 18 6.55 -12.15 -0.72
N PRO A 19 6.45 -12.10 0.61
CA PRO A 19 7.29 -12.92 1.48
C PRO A 19 7.00 -14.43 1.26
N LEU A 20 8.02 -15.27 1.30
CA LEU A 20 7.89 -16.73 1.18
C LEU A 20 7.48 -17.40 2.50
N VAL A 21 7.83 -16.76 3.60
CA VAL A 21 7.52 -17.27 4.94
C VAL A 21 7.04 -16.15 5.84
N ARG A 22 6.30 -16.52 6.89
CA ARG A 22 5.85 -15.57 7.91
C ARG A 22 7.04 -14.96 8.64
N ASN A 23 6.93 -13.70 9.01
CA ASN A 23 8.00 -12.96 9.70
C ASN A 23 9.34 -12.96 8.94
N GLU A 24 9.32 -13.02 7.62
CA GLU A 24 10.53 -13.07 6.80
C GLU A 24 11.42 -11.83 7.00
N GLU A 25 10.81 -10.67 7.21
CA GLU A 25 11.53 -9.44 7.53
C GLU A 25 12.41 -9.60 8.78
N MET A 26 11.91 -10.32 9.79
CA MET A 26 12.67 -10.60 11.02
C MET A 26 13.85 -11.55 10.75
N LEU A 27 13.72 -12.52 9.84
CA LEU A 27 14.82 -13.42 9.48
C LEU A 27 16.00 -12.67 8.85
N TYR A 28 15.72 -11.60 8.13
CA TYR A 28 16.74 -10.74 7.53
C TYR A 28 17.12 -9.56 8.42
N GLN A 29 16.63 -9.53 9.67
CA GLN A 29 16.88 -8.45 10.64
C GLN A 29 16.46 -7.07 10.08
N LEU A 30 15.39 -7.04 9.28
CA LEU A 30 14.81 -5.80 8.78
C LEU A 30 13.87 -5.21 9.84
N ASN A 31 13.87 -3.90 9.96
CA ASN A 31 12.87 -3.17 10.72
C ASN A 31 11.58 -3.09 9.89
N GLY A 32 10.81 -4.17 9.87
CA GLY A 32 9.63 -4.36 9.03
C GLY A 32 8.32 -3.98 9.71
N ILE A 33 7.23 -4.14 8.97
CA ILE A 33 5.88 -3.98 9.50
C ILE A 33 5.09 -5.27 9.52
N SER A 34 5.44 -6.25 8.70
CA SER A 34 4.74 -7.54 8.66
C SER A 34 4.97 -8.32 9.95
N MET A 35 3.88 -8.84 10.53
CA MET A 35 3.96 -9.55 11.79
C MET A 35 2.98 -10.73 11.83
N TYR A 36 3.48 -11.86 12.32
CA TYR A 36 2.67 -12.99 12.76
C TYR A 36 2.93 -13.22 14.25
N SER A 37 1.94 -12.92 15.07
CA SER A 37 2.05 -13.04 16.53
C SER A 37 0.67 -13.20 17.17
N SER A 38 0.58 -14.05 18.17
CA SER A 38 -0.61 -14.21 19.00
C SER A 38 -0.73 -13.16 20.12
N THR A 39 0.24 -12.27 20.24
CA THR A 39 0.30 -11.24 21.32
C THR A 39 0.03 -9.83 20.81
N ASN A 40 -0.48 -9.68 19.59
CA ASN A 40 -0.86 -8.38 19.07
C ASN A 40 -2.05 -7.81 19.85
N THR A 41 -2.06 -6.49 20.05
CA THR A 41 -3.19 -5.82 20.69
C THR A 41 -4.31 -5.53 19.68
N GLU A 42 -5.53 -5.35 20.17
CA GLU A 42 -6.69 -5.01 19.36
C GLU A 42 -6.49 -3.68 18.61
N GLU A 43 -5.91 -2.67 19.31
CA GLU A 43 -5.63 -1.37 18.70
C GLU A 43 -4.66 -1.46 17.52
N MET A 44 -3.66 -2.35 17.61
CA MET A 44 -2.74 -2.59 16.50
C MET A 44 -3.46 -3.22 15.30
N TRP A 45 -4.35 -4.17 15.57
CA TRP A 45 -5.18 -4.81 14.55
C TRP A 45 -6.08 -3.80 13.85
N ASP A 46 -6.79 -3.00 14.62
CA ASP A 46 -7.70 -1.98 14.10
C ASP A 46 -6.96 -0.94 13.28
N PHE A 47 -5.79 -0.50 13.76
CA PHE A 47 -4.95 0.42 13.01
C PHE A 47 -4.57 -0.14 11.65
N VAL A 48 -3.99 -1.34 11.61
CA VAL A 48 -3.52 -1.98 10.36
C VAL A 48 -4.68 -2.21 9.39
N LYS A 49 -5.81 -2.73 9.88
CA LYS A 49 -7.02 -2.96 9.10
C LYS A 49 -7.59 -1.66 8.52
N ASN A 50 -7.73 -0.64 9.36
CA ASN A 50 -8.33 0.63 8.96
C ASN A 50 -7.43 1.41 8.00
N MET A 51 -6.11 1.17 8.03
CA MET A 51 -5.17 1.72 7.06
C MET A 51 -5.14 0.96 5.73
N GLY A 52 -5.83 -0.17 5.62
CA GLY A 52 -5.98 -0.92 4.38
C GLY A 52 -4.98 -2.06 4.17
N PHE A 53 -4.17 -2.39 5.17
CA PHE A 53 -3.25 -3.52 5.06
C PHE A 53 -3.97 -4.86 5.20
N GLU A 54 -3.41 -5.89 4.56
CA GLU A 54 -3.90 -7.26 4.73
C GLU A 54 -3.83 -7.66 6.19
N ASN A 55 -4.97 -8.07 6.70
CA ASN A 55 -5.17 -8.46 8.08
C ASN A 55 -5.94 -9.78 8.15
N LEU A 56 -5.27 -10.84 8.57
CA LEU A 56 -5.84 -12.15 8.82
C LEU A 56 -5.56 -12.55 10.26
N GLU A 57 -6.27 -13.56 10.78
CA GLU A 57 -6.08 -14.03 12.14
C GLU A 57 -4.59 -14.15 12.54
N ASN A 58 -4.19 -13.42 13.58
CA ASN A 58 -2.83 -13.39 14.14
C ASN A 58 -1.72 -12.91 13.20
N ARG A 59 -2.06 -12.32 12.03
CA ARG A 59 -1.05 -11.77 11.13
C ARG A 59 -1.53 -10.54 10.40
N PHE A 60 -0.61 -9.63 10.13
CA PHE A 60 -0.75 -8.64 9.10
C PHE A 60 0.51 -8.63 8.22
N GLN A 61 0.32 -8.26 6.97
CA GLN A 61 1.39 -8.26 5.97
C GLN A 61 1.46 -6.92 5.26
N TYR A 62 2.64 -6.64 4.72
CA TYR A 62 2.82 -5.54 3.79
C TYR A 62 2.12 -5.86 2.46
N ALA A 63 0.79 -5.65 2.46
CA ALA A 63 -0.08 -5.85 1.32
C ALA A 63 -1.25 -4.87 1.45
N GLY A 64 -1.71 -4.26 0.36
CA GLY A 64 -2.70 -3.19 0.39
C GLY A 64 -2.12 -1.82 0.80
N SER A 65 -0.81 -1.66 0.74
CA SER A 65 -0.17 -0.37 0.99
C SER A 65 -0.42 0.62 -0.14
N THR A 66 -0.37 1.90 0.21
CA THR A 66 -0.40 3.03 -0.73
C THR A 66 0.84 3.90 -0.53
N GLU A 67 1.10 4.83 -1.45
CA GLU A 67 2.19 5.81 -1.25
C GLU A 67 2.07 6.58 0.08
N VAL A 68 0.84 6.82 0.53
CA VAL A 68 0.57 7.54 1.77
C VAL A 68 0.91 6.70 2.99
N THR A 69 0.49 5.43 3.02
CA THR A 69 0.83 4.53 4.13
C THR A 69 2.31 4.29 4.22
N ASP A 70 2.99 4.10 3.08
CA ASP A 70 4.43 3.91 3.04
C ASP A 70 5.19 5.13 3.54
N MET A 71 4.73 6.32 3.14
CA MET A 71 5.29 7.58 3.62
C MET A 71 5.14 7.72 5.14
N LEU A 72 3.92 7.57 5.66
CA LEU A 72 3.59 7.78 7.07
C LEU A 72 4.26 6.75 8.00
N LEU A 73 4.32 5.49 7.56
CA LEU A 73 4.92 4.41 8.34
C LEU A 73 6.44 4.34 8.18
N GLY A 74 7.04 5.25 7.41
CA GLY A 74 8.49 5.31 7.22
C GLY A 74 9.03 4.12 6.41
N ILE A 75 8.21 3.51 5.55
CA ILE A 75 8.63 2.40 4.69
C ILE A 75 9.45 2.99 3.54
N ARG A 76 10.75 3.00 3.73
CA ARG A 76 11.70 3.57 2.77
C ARG A 76 12.21 2.53 1.79
N TYR A 77 12.37 1.29 2.22
CA TYR A 77 13.00 0.25 1.42
C TYR A 77 12.05 -0.88 1.14
N LEU A 78 11.95 -1.28 -0.14
CA LEU A 78 11.18 -2.45 -0.57
C LEU A 78 12.11 -3.48 -1.19
N PHE A 79 12.05 -4.68 -0.64
CA PHE A 79 12.68 -5.88 -1.18
C PHE A 79 11.65 -6.64 -1.99
N CYS A 80 11.77 -6.59 -3.31
CA CYS A 80 10.82 -7.23 -4.22
C CYS A 80 11.42 -8.50 -4.81
N ARG A 81 10.71 -9.60 -4.69
CA ARG A 81 10.95 -10.81 -5.48
C ARG A 81 10.21 -10.68 -6.79
N ASN A 82 10.93 -10.79 -7.89
CA ASN A 82 10.39 -10.65 -9.24
C ASN A 82 9.97 -9.22 -9.63
N THR A 83 9.75 -9.03 -10.91
CA THR A 83 9.39 -7.76 -11.51
C THR A 83 7.97 -7.34 -11.17
N ARG A 84 7.73 -6.81 -9.99
CA ARG A 84 6.50 -6.11 -9.68
C ARG A 84 6.57 -4.68 -10.21
N LYS A 85 5.51 -4.22 -10.84
CA LYS A 85 5.32 -2.78 -11.07
C LYS A 85 5.11 -2.13 -9.70
N LEU A 86 6.07 -1.36 -9.24
CA LEU A 86 5.93 -0.50 -8.07
C LEU A 86 5.47 0.89 -8.50
N HIS A 87 4.95 1.66 -7.56
CA HIS A 87 4.67 3.06 -7.76
C HIS A 87 5.86 3.81 -8.34
N THR A 88 5.59 4.80 -9.19
CA THR A 88 6.63 5.59 -9.87
C THR A 88 7.58 6.33 -8.93
N VAL A 89 7.17 6.53 -7.67
CA VAL A 89 8.01 7.17 -6.64
C VAL A 89 9.21 6.30 -6.25
N TYR A 90 9.08 4.97 -6.34
CA TYR A 90 10.13 4.04 -5.97
C TYR A 90 11.24 3.99 -7.02
N LYS A 91 12.47 4.06 -6.55
CA LYS A 91 13.68 4.00 -7.38
C LYS A 91 14.45 2.73 -7.06
N LYS A 92 14.78 1.95 -8.07
CA LYS A 92 15.67 0.78 -7.90
C LYS A 92 17.06 1.27 -7.52
N ILE A 93 17.58 0.81 -6.38
CA ILE A 93 18.90 1.17 -5.86
C ILE A 93 19.86 -0.01 -5.73
N GLY A 94 19.36 -1.23 -5.93
CA GLY A 94 20.18 -2.44 -5.89
C GLY A 94 19.45 -3.68 -6.37
N GLU A 95 20.21 -4.74 -6.57
CA GLU A 95 19.68 -6.05 -6.95
C GLU A 95 20.55 -7.18 -6.41
N SER A 96 19.93 -8.34 -6.25
CA SER A 96 20.57 -9.62 -5.94
C SER A 96 19.90 -10.73 -6.71
N GLN A 97 20.37 -11.98 -6.53
CA GLN A 97 19.70 -13.14 -7.16
C GLN A 97 18.24 -13.33 -6.70
N SER A 98 17.89 -12.86 -5.51
CA SER A 98 16.60 -13.11 -4.88
C SER A 98 15.71 -11.87 -4.77
N PHE A 99 16.28 -10.68 -4.84
CA PHE A 99 15.56 -9.43 -4.62
C PHE A 99 16.06 -8.30 -5.50
N ASP A 100 15.13 -7.51 -5.95
CA ASP A 100 15.35 -6.12 -6.36
C ASP A 100 15.09 -5.23 -5.13
N LEU A 101 15.98 -4.27 -4.88
CA LEU A 101 15.86 -3.30 -3.80
C LEU A 101 15.45 -1.94 -4.36
N TYR A 102 14.38 -1.41 -3.80
CA TYR A 102 13.84 -0.09 -4.16
C TYR A 102 13.84 0.84 -2.97
N GLU A 103 13.99 2.13 -3.24
CA GLU A 103 13.93 3.21 -2.26
C GLU A 103 12.73 4.13 -2.52
N ASN A 104 11.99 4.45 -1.45
CA ASN A 104 10.98 5.50 -1.42
C ASN A 104 11.60 6.78 -0.82
N PRO A 105 11.93 7.78 -1.62
CA PRO A 105 12.54 9.01 -1.12
C PRO A 105 11.56 9.89 -0.31
N ARG A 106 10.25 9.58 -0.34
CA ARG A 106 9.20 10.32 0.38
C ARG A 106 8.90 9.76 1.76
N ALA A 107 9.48 8.61 2.13
CA ALA A 107 9.27 8.01 3.44
C ALA A 107 9.68 8.96 4.56
N LEU A 108 8.80 9.18 5.52
CA LEU A 108 9.10 9.92 6.74
C LEU A 108 9.98 9.06 7.65
N LYS A 109 10.75 9.69 8.51
CA LYS A 109 11.51 8.96 9.55
C LYS A 109 10.56 8.29 10.54
N ALA A 110 11.06 7.32 11.29
CA ALA A 110 10.29 6.59 12.30
C ALA A 110 9.64 7.49 13.37
N GLY A 111 10.20 8.70 13.59
CA GLY A 111 9.64 9.73 14.45
C GLY A 111 9.57 11.07 13.71
N TYR A 112 8.40 11.71 13.74
CA TYR A 112 8.17 13.03 13.17
C TYR A 112 7.15 13.83 13.99
N MET A 113 7.24 15.15 13.91
CA MET A 113 6.32 16.05 14.60
C MET A 113 4.99 16.15 13.88
N VAL A 114 3.91 16.11 14.62
CA VAL A 114 2.54 16.30 14.12
C VAL A 114 1.80 17.33 14.97
N SER A 115 0.70 17.86 14.47
CA SER A 115 -0.19 18.71 15.25
C SER A 115 -0.98 17.88 16.27
N ASP A 116 -1.29 18.46 17.42
CA ASP A 116 -2.16 17.85 18.43
C ASP A 116 -3.55 17.50 17.88
N SER A 117 -3.98 18.15 16.80
CA SER A 117 -5.23 17.84 16.11
C SER A 117 -5.31 16.41 15.58
N VAL A 118 -4.20 15.70 15.48
CA VAL A 118 -4.20 14.28 15.11
C VAL A 118 -4.93 13.41 16.14
N LEU A 119 -4.98 13.84 17.40
CA LEU A 119 -5.65 13.12 18.49
C LEU A 119 -7.18 13.18 18.38
N ASP A 120 -7.70 14.14 17.64
CA ASP A 120 -9.15 14.32 17.44
C ASP A 120 -9.69 13.43 16.30
N TYR A 121 -8.80 12.71 15.60
CA TYR A 121 -9.19 11.90 14.45
C TYR A 121 -9.41 10.45 14.84
N ALA A 122 -10.66 10.01 14.71
CA ALA A 122 -10.99 8.60 14.81
C ALA A 122 -10.40 7.84 13.60
N MET A 123 -9.67 6.79 13.89
CA MET A 123 -9.12 5.86 12.87
C MET A 123 -10.16 4.84 12.38
N GLU A 124 -11.42 5.02 12.75
CA GLU A 124 -12.52 4.14 12.39
C GLU A 124 -13.06 4.45 11.00
N GLY A 125 -13.43 3.43 10.27
CA GLY A 125 -14.07 3.58 8.96
C GLY A 125 -14.00 2.31 8.13
N THR A 126 -14.87 2.23 7.14
CA THR A 126 -14.94 1.08 6.21
C THR A 126 -14.16 1.32 4.92
N ASP A 127 -13.74 2.55 4.67
CA ASP A 127 -12.96 2.94 3.50
C ASP A 127 -11.56 3.38 3.94
N PRO A 128 -10.54 2.57 3.69
CA PRO A 128 -9.17 2.87 4.12
C PRO A 128 -8.58 4.15 3.50
N LEU A 129 -8.95 4.50 2.28
CA LEU A 129 -8.47 5.75 1.65
C LEU A 129 -9.04 6.98 2.36
N GLU A 130 -10.29 6.91 2.80
CA GLU A 130 -10.89 7.98 3.59
C GLU A 130 -10.28 8.06 5.00
N VAL A 131 -9.96 6.92 5.62
CA VAL A 131 -9.22 6.88 6.90
C VAL A 131 -7.85 7.52 6.75
N GLN A 132 -7.11 7.18 5.70
CA GLN A 132 -5.81 7.80 5.40
C GLN A 132 -5.92 9.31 5.17
N ASN A 133 -6.95 9.77 4.44
CA ASN A 133 -7.22 11.19 4.22
C ASN A 133 -7.49 11.93 5.53
N ARG A 134 -8.28 11.34 6.42
CA ARG A 134 -8.56 11.93 7.73
C ARG A 134 -7.30 12.04 8.58
N LEU A 135 -6.51 10.97 8.63
CA LEU A 135 -5.23 10.97 9.35
C LEU A 135 -4.30 12.07 8.81
N LEU A 136 -4.15 12.19 7.50
CA LEU A 136 -3.35 13.24 6.88
C LEU A 136 -3.88 14.65 7.16
N SER A 137 -5.20 14.80 7.24
CA SER A 137 -5.80 16.08 7.62
C SER A 137 -5.41 16.47 9.05
N GLY A 138 -5.38 15.49 9.98
CA GLY A 138 -4.89 15.70 11.35
C GLY A 138 -3.40 16.02 11.42
N ILE A 139 -2.58 15.31 10.64
CA ILE A 139 -1.12 15.46 10.64
C ILE A 139 -0.68 16.77 9.96
N ALA A 140 -1.25 17.10 8.80
CA ALA A 140 -0.74 18.14 7.91
C ALA A 140 -1.80 19.13 7.42
N GLY A 141 -3.04 19.03 7.87
CA GLY A 141 -4.14 19.88 7.41
C GLY A 141 -4.51 19.69 5.94
N LYS A 142 -4.17 18.55 5.33
CA LYS A 142 -4.35 18.29 3.89
C LYS A 142 -4.99 16.95 3.65
N ARG A 143 -5.78 16.88 2.59
CA ARG A 143 -6.27 15.61 2.00
C ARG A 143 -5.49 15.36 0.73
N LEU A 144 -5.01 14.15 0.52
CA LEU A 144 -4.24 13.76 -0.67
C LEU A 144 -5.09 13.01 -1.69
N TYR A 145 -6.05 12.19 -1.21
CA TYR A 145 -6.93 11.50 -2.12
C TYR A 145 -8.16 12.33 -2.45
N LYS A 146 -8.44 12.44 -3.74
CA LYS A 146 -9.71 12.92 -4.27
C LYS A 146 -10.60 11.70 -4.47
N MET A 147 -11.56 11.53 -3.58
CA MET A 147 -12.50 10.41 -3.66
C MET A 147 -13.49 10.61 -4.80
N GLN A 148 -13.73 9.55 -5.57
CA GLN A 148 -14.76 9.50 -6.60
C GLN A 148 -15.52 8.18 -6.42
N THR A 149 -16.84 8.25 -6.44
CA THR A 149 -17.65 7.05 -6.57
C THR A 149 -17.73 6.69 -8.04
N VAL A 150 -17.30 5.49 -8.37
CA VAL A 150 -17.35 4.98 -9.74
C VAL A 150 -18.63 4.15 -9.89
N SER A 151 -19.39 4.41 -10.94
CA SER A 151 -20.52 3.55 -11.31
C SER A 151 -19.97 2.24 -11.88
N SER A 152 -20.48 1.13 -11.41
CA SER A 152 -20.17 -0.18 -11.96
C SER A 152 -21.33 -0.67 -12.81
N GLU A 153 -21.04 -1.27 -13.96
CA GLU A 153 -22.01 -2.05 -14.70
C GLU A 153 -21.79 -3.54 -14.40
N ALA A 154 -22.80 -4.22 -13.88
CA ALA A 154 -22.77 -5.68 -13.75
C ALA A 154 -22.94 -6.28 -15.14
N VAL A 155 -21.89 -6.90 -15.68
CA VAL A 155 -21.90 -7.41 -17.04
C VAL A 155 -22.56 -8.79 -17.12
N TRP A 156 -22.15 -9.74 -16.33
CA TRP A 156 -22.76 -11.08 -16.22
C TRP A 156 -22.08 -11.94 -15.15
N ALA A 157 -22.82 -12.85 -14.50
CA ALA A 157 -22.30 -13.94 -13.65
C ALA A 157 -21.20 -13.54 -12.65
N GLY A 158 -21.33 -12.37 -12.03
CA GLY A 158 -20.36 -11.92 -11.02
C GLY A 158 -19.19 -11.09 -11.57
N THR A 159 -19.21 -10.73 -12.84
CA THR A 159 -18.25 -9.80 -13.44
C THR A 159 -18.76 -8.36 -13.32
N VAL A 160 -17.87 -7.45 -12.96
CA VAL A 160 -18.17 -6.01 -12.83
C VAL A 160 -17.08 -5.24 -13.57
N ASP A 161 -17.50 -4.33 -14.45
CA ASP A 161 -16.60 -3.44 -15.18
C ASP A 161 -16.63 -2.03 -14.58
N PHE A 162 -15.47 -1.40 -14.54
CA PHE A 162 -15.28 -0.03 -14.08
C PHE A 162 -14.52 0.79 -15.12
N ASP A 163 -15.02 1.97 -15.44
CA ASP A 163 -14.33 2.98 -16.23
C ASP A 163 -13.91 4.14 -15.34
N ILE A 164 -12.61 4.31 -15.15
CA ILE A 164 -12.03 5.26 -14.21
C ILE A 164 -11.24 6.32 -14.96
N SER A 165 -11.71 7.57 -14.89
CA SER A 165 -11.03 8.69 -15.53
C SER A 165 -9.93 9.26 -14.64
N LEU A 166 -8.70 9.21 -15.10
CA LEU A 166 -7.54 9.81 -14.46
C LEU A 166 -7.01 10.98 -15.29
N LYS A 167 -6.68 12.08 -14.62
CA LYS A 167 -6.00 13.20 -15.24
C LYS A 167 -4.50 12.94 -15.36
N LYS A 168 -3.85 13.60 -16.32
CA LYS A 168 -2.40 13.54 -16.46
C LYS A 168 -1.70 13.76 -15.12
N GLY A 169 -0.85 12.81 -14.74
CA GLY A 169 -0.05 12.84 -13.52
C GLY A 169 -0.80 12.49 -12.23
N GLU A 170 -2.10 12.25 -12.28
CA GLU A 170 -2.82 11.66 -11.13
C GLU A 170 -2.45 10.19 -10.99
N HIS A 171 -2.26 9.74 -9.75
CA HIS A 171 -2.10 8.32 -9.41
C HIS A 171 -3.44 7.77 -8.94
N GLY A 172 -3.89 6.69 -9.58
CA GLY A 172 -5.20 6.08 -9.30
C GLY A 172 -5.09 4.87 -8.38
N TYR A 173 -6.02 4.78 -7.44
CA TYR A 173 -6.31 3.57 -6.69
C TYR A 173 -7.80 3.24 -6.80
N LEU A 174 -8.13 1.98 -6.99
CA LEU A 174 -9.48 1.47 -6.85
C LEU A 174 -9.57 0.60 -5.60
N TYR A 175 -10.50 0.92 -4.71
CA TYR A 175 -10.82 0.10 -3.55
C TYR A 175 -12.17 -0.59 -3.79
N ILE A 176 -12.20 -1.91 -3.71
CA ILE A 176 -13.40 -2.75 -3.89
C ILE A 176 -13.73 -3.38 -2.53
N PRO A 177 -14.70 -2.86 -1.78
CA PRO A 177 -15.07 -3.45 -0.49
C PRO A 177 -15.73 -4.81 -0.67
N GLY A 178 -15.44 -5.75 0.23
CA GLY A 178 -16.09 -7.06 0.28
C GLY A 178 -15.19 -8.22 -0.13
N THR A 179 -15.69 -9.13 -0.95
CA THR A 179 -14.96 -10.33 -1.38
C THR A 179 -13.89 -9.98 -2.40
N GLU A 180 -12.69 -10.51 -2.22
CA GLU A 180 -11.64 -10.39 -3.23
C GLU A 180 -12.08 -11.00 -4.57
N PRO A 181 -11.86 -10.30 -5.69
CA PRO A 181 -12.14 -10.85 -7.00
C PRO A 181 -11.17 -12.00 -7.33
N GLU A 182 -11.64 -13.03 -8.02
CA GLU A 182 -10.80 -14.15 -8.46
C GLU A 182 -9.81 -13.72 -9.57
N THR A 183 -10.27 -12.83 -10.43
CA THR A 183 -9.49 -12.31 -11.56
C THR A 183 -9.76 -10.83 -11.73
N VAL A 184 -8.72 -10.07 -11.99
CA VAL A 184 -8.80 -8.64 -12.31
C VAL A 184 -8.05 -8.37 -13.60
N THR A 185 -8.64 -7.56 -14.48
CA THR A 185 -7.96 -7.04 -15.66
C THR A 185 -7.86 -5.52 -15.58
N ILE A 186 -6.75 -4.96 -16.01
CA ILE A 186 -6.58 -3.51 -16.17
C ILE A 186 -6.22 -3.24 -17.64
N ASN A 187 -7.06 -2.49 -18.33
CA ASN A 187 -6.89 -2.22 -19.78
C ASN A 187 -6.71 -3.51 -20.60
N GLY A 188 -7.48 -4.55 -20.29
CA GLY A 188 -7.44 -5.85 -20.95
C GLY A 188 -6.24 -6.73 -20.59
N GLN A 189 -5.39 -6.32 -19.66
CA GLN A 189 -4.29 -7.12 -19.15
C GLN A 189 -4.63 -7.71 -17.78
N GLU A 190 -4.61 -9.04 -17.69
CA GLU A 190 -4.84 -9.74 -16.44
C GLU A 190 -3.76 -9.38 -15.42
N GLN A 191 -4.21 -9.00 -14.24
CA GLN A 191 -3.35 -8.74 -13.10
C GLN A 191 -3.18 -10.01 -12.28
N LYS A 192 -1.94 -10.34 -11.94
CA LYS A 192 -1.67 -11.46 -11.04
C LYS A 192 -2.17 -11.15 -9.64
N SER A 193 -2.62 -12.16 -8.91
CA SER A 193 -3.11 -12.05 -7.53
C SER A 193 -2.15 -11.35 -6.56
N ASP A 194 -0.86 -11.32 -6.90
CA ASP A 194 0.17 -10.63 -6.12
C ASP A 194 0.10 -9.08 -6.24
N TYR A 195 -0.71 -8.54 -7.15
CA TYR A 195 -0.81 -7.10 -7.41
C TYR A 195 -2.02 -6.44 -6.76
N TRP A 196 -3.06 -7.21 -6.43
CA TRP A 196 -4.13 -6.70 -5.61
C TRP A 196 -4.11 -7.45 -4.29
N ASN A 197 -4.00 -6.71 -3.24
CA ASN A 197 -4.09 -7.25 -1.91
C ASN A 197 -5.09 -6.42 -1.13
N ASN A 198 -5.91 -7.11 -0.36
CA ASN A 198 -6.88 -6.46 0.50
C ASN A 198 -7.83 -5.51 -0.22
N ASN A 199 -8.25 -5.90 -1.44
CA ASN A 199 -9.20 -5.17 -2.28
C ASN A 199 -8.70 -3.82 -2.82
N PHE A 200 -7.40 -3.55 -2.77
CA PHE A 200 -6.78 -2.40 -3.41
C PHE A 200 -6.17 -2.76 -4.75
N LEU A 201 -6.54 -1.99 -5.78
CA LEU A 201 -5.91 -2.03 -7.08
C LEU A 201 -5.14 -0.73 -7.30
N ASP A 202 -3.88 -0.85 -7.64
CA ASP A 202 -3.08 0.26 -8.10
C ASP A 202 -3.26 0.43 -9.60
N LEU A 203 -3.90 1.52 -9.99
CA LEU A 203 -4.17 1.84 -11.40
C LEU A 203 -2.99 2.57 -12.07
N GLY A 204 -2.00 3.00 -11.30
CA GLY A 204 -0.82 3.70 -11.79
C GLY A 204 -1.04 5.18 -12.10
N THR A 205 -0.04 5.75 -12.78
CA THR A 205 -0.01 7.15 -13.22
C THR A 205 0.19 7.20 -14.74
N TYR A 206 -0.48 8.14 -15.41
CA TYR A 206 -0.44 8.28 -16.86
C TYR A 206 0.07 9.67 -17.28
N ASP A 207 0.78 9.72 -18.40
CA ASP A 207 1.32 10.97 -18.96
C ASP A 207 0.30 11.81 -19.71
N THR A 208 -0.90 11.30 -19.90
CA THR A 208 -2.06 11.98 -20.53
C THR A 208 -3.32 11.68 -19.74
N ASP A 209 -4.37 12.48 -19.97
CA ASP A 209 -5.71 12.15 -19.48
C ASP A 209 -6.11 10.78 -20.05
N THR A 210 -6.48 9.86 -19.18
CA THR A 210 -6.70 8.44 -19.56
C THR A 210 -7.97 7.91 -18.88
N VAL A 211 -8.70 7.06 -19.59
CA VAL A 211 -9.73 6.20 -18.98
C VAL A 211 -9.11 4.82 -18.77
N VAL A 212 -9.13 4.36 -17.55
CA VAL A 212 -8.65 3.03 -17.15
C VAL A 212 -9.84 2.10 -17.05
N HIS A 213 -9.80 1.03 -17.80
CA HIS A 213 -10.83 -0.02 -17.78
C HIS A 213 -10.40 -1.14 -16.82
N VAL A 214 -11.24 -1.47 -15.85
CA VAL A 214 -10.97 -2.49 -14.84
C VAL A 214 -12.08 -3.53 -14.83
#